data_d6a22a55e6ffecb8c58283309edd2f79
#
_entry.id   d6a22a55e6ffecb8c58283309edd2f79
#
_cell.length_a   1.000
_cell.length_b   1.000
_cell.length_c   1.000
_cell.angle_alpha   90.00
_cell.angle_beta   90.00
_cell.angle_gamma   90.00
#
_symmetry.space_group_name_H-M   'P 1'
#
loop_
_entity.id
_entity.type
_entity.pdbx_description
1 polymer ?
#
loop_
_entity_poly.entity_id
_entity_poly.type
_entity_poly.pdbx_seq_one_letter_code
_entity_poly.pdbx_strand_id
1 'polypeptide(L)'
;MKVRNIKGIALAAVAALTLAACGGGDDAASDTTAAAEAGADYSNLKVAVVYIGVPDDKGWTYQHEQGILQLESELGVEVKRVENVPEGDEAEAVMEELAAGGYNLIFATSFGYGSPMDRVAAKHPEGCFQWATGAKFLLTADAGGEFATFDDVPANLGTYFGAAEEARYLSGIAAGKASPSGKIGYVAAFPIPEVIRGINAFTLGAQSVNPDATVQVTWTKTWFDPTLEKEAAEALLDAGVDVLAQHQDTTAAGLAADARGAKWVGYNSDVSEAAPNAWLTAPTWNWGPFYVETAKAVAGGTCPNAEYYGSMADGMVTLGSFGSSVDADTQAMINEKAAAIIDGSFAPFEGPVMDQDGKEVVAAGTRPELLDLLGMSYFVKGVIGSPQG
;
A
#
# COMPACT_ATOMS: atom_id res chain seq x y z
N MET A 1 -33.06 5.71 37.02
CA MET A 1 -34.08 6.77 37.28
C MET A 1 -34.27 7.57 36.00
N LYS A 2 -35.49 7.46 35.44
CA LYS A 2 -36.18 8.27 34.42
C LYS A 2 -35.50 8.53 33.06
N VAL A 3 -35.99 7.74 32.11
CA VAL A 3 -36.16 7.97 30.67
C VAL A 3 -36.91 9.31 30.39
N ARG A 4 -36.51 10.05 29.37
CA ARG A 4 -37.39 11.01 28.69
C ARG A 4 -37.23 10.92 27.18
N ASN A 5 -38.24 10.31 26.55
CA ASN A 5 -38.60 10.40 25.14
C ASN A 5 -39.02 11.83 24.76
N ILE A 6 -38.58 12.30 23.60
CA ILE A 6 -39.28 13.32 22.86
C ILE A 6 -39.45 12.84 21.41
N LYS A 7 -40.72 12.71 21.01
CA LYS A 7 -41.19 12.36 19.68
C LYS A 7 -41.38 13.64 18.82
N GLY A 8 -41.04 13.54 17.56
CA GLY A 8 -41.78 13.91 16.38
C GLY A 8 -42.02 15.39 16.07
N ILE A 9 -41.68 15.76 14.83
CA ILE A 9 -42.62 16.47 13.94
C ILE A 9 -42.12 16.23 12.50
N ALA A 10 -43.01 15.63 11.71
CA ALA A 10 -42.93 15.55 10.26
C ALA A 10 -43.55 16.82 9.65
N LEU A 11 -42.98 17.36 8.58
CA LEU A 11 -43.71 18.22 7.66
C LEU A 11 -43.34 17.89 6.22
N ALA A 12 -44.31 17.39 5.51
CA ALA A 12 -44.33 17.18 4.08
C ALA A 12 -44.63 18.49 3.35
N ALA A 13 -44.01 18.73 2.22
CA ALA A 13 -44.50 19.66 1.21
C ALA A 13 -44.29 19.04 -0.18
N VAL A 14 -45.42 18.83 -0.84
CA VAL A 14 -45.62 18.37 -2.22
C VAL A 14 -45.78 19.59 -3.12
N ALA A 15 -45.24 19.52 -4.33
CA ALA A 15 -45.82 20.07 -5.58
C ALA A 15 -44.68 20.23 -6.61
N ALA A 16 -44.81 20.05 -7.90
CA ALA A 16 -45.74 19.45 -8.82
C ALA A 16 -45.06 19.34 -10.18
N LEU A 17 -45.45 18.35 -10.92
CA LEU A 17 -45.06 18.01 -12.30
C LEU A 17 -45.20 19.15 -13.32
N THR A 18 -44.33 19.12 -14.35
CA THR A 18 -44.79 19.25 -15.74
C THR A 18 -44.00 18.34 -16.67
N LEU A 19 -44.70 17.45 -17.33
CA LEU A 19 -44.25 16.63 -18.46
C LEU A 19 -44.15 17.50 -19.72
N ALA A 20 -43.13 17.25 -20.51
CA ALA A 20 -43.25 17.35 -21.97
C ALA A 20 -42.44 16.23 -22.60
N ALA A 21 -43.12 15.36 -23.32
CA ALA A 21 -42.55 14.24 -24.09
C ALA A 21 -42.22 14.69 -25.50
N CYS A 22 -41.17 14.08 -26.08
CA CYS A 22 -41.08 13.41 -27.39
C CYS A 22 -39.62 13.27 -27.80
N GLY A 23 -39.09 12.05 -27.86
CA GLY A 23 -39.00 11.30 -29.11
C GLY A 23 -37.56 11.17 -29.60
N GLY A 24 -37.04 9.94 -29.72
CA GLY A 24 -35.93 9.59 -30.63
C GLY A 24 -34.69 9.04 -29.88
N GLY A 25 -34.47 7.73 -30.01
CA GLY A 25 -33.31 7.01 -29.45
C GLY A 25 -32.00 7.35 -30.14
N ASP A 26 -30.96 7.09 -29.39
CA ASP A 26 -29.72 6.42 -29.85
C ASP A 26 -28.85 6.14 -28.61
N ASP A 27 -28.26 4.97 -28.59
CA ASP A 27 -27.38 4.47 -27.55
C ASP A 27 -26.16 5.38 -27.42
N ALA A 28 -26.02 6.06 -26.27
CA ALA A 28 -24.78 6.71 -25.89
C ALA A 28 -24.34 6.13 -24.55
N ALA A 29 -23.23 5.40 -24.58
CA ALA A 29 -22.47 5.03 -23.43
C ALA A 29 -22.24 6.27 -22.55
N SER A 30 -22.69 6.23 -21.29
CA SER A 30 -22.44 7.31 -20.35
C SER A 30 -20.98 7.25 -19.91
N ASP A 31 -20.16 8.03 -20.57
CA ASP A 31 -18.85 8.45 -20.09
C ASP A 31 -19.10 9.36 -18.87
N THR A 32 -19.06 8.80 -17.66
CA THR A 32 -18.99 9.59 -16.44
C THR A 32 -17.55 10.04 -16.23
N THR A 33 -17.07 10.96 -17.06
CA THR A 33 -16.00 11.85 -16.67
C THR A 33 -16.49 12.68 -15.50
N ALA A 34 -15.90 12.47 -14.31
CA ALA A 34 -16.12 13.34 -13.16
C ALA A 34 -15.83 14.77 -13.60
N ALA A 35 -16.87 15.61 -13.60
CA ALA A 35 -16.71 17.02 -13.88
C ALA A 35 -15.80 17.58 -12.78
N ALA A 36 -14.61 18.07 -13.13
CA ALA A 36 -13.81 18.91 -12.26
C ALA A 36 -14.71 19.98 -11.65
N GLU A 37 -14.64 20.20 -10.34
CA GLU A 37 -15.36 21.32 -9.69
C GLU A 37 -14.92 22.61 -10.35
N ALA A 38 -15.74 23.13 -11.25
CA ALA A 38 -15.43 24.32 -12.04
C ALA A 38 -15.37 25.52 -11.10
N GLY A 39 -14.16 25.92 -10.68
CA GLY A 39 -13.94 27.14 -9.90
C GLY A 39 -12.92 27.06 -8.77
N ALA A 40 -12.34 25.92 -8.44
CA ALA A 40 -11.27 25.87 -7.44
C ALA A 40 -9.96 26.48 -8.00
N ASP A 41 -9.35 27.37 -7.22
CA ASP A 41 -8.07 28.01 -7.58
C ASP A 41 -6.91 27.26 -6.94
N TYR A 42 -6.14 26.55 -7.76
CA TYR A 42 -4.93 25.83 -7.35
C TYR A 42 -3.64 26.61 -7.67
N SER A 43 -3.72 27.88 -8.06
CA SER A 43 -2.58 28.69 -8.47
C SER A 43 -1.54 28.94 -7.35
N ASN A 44 -1.96 28.77 -6.10
CA ASN A 44 -1.11 28.88 -4.92
C ASN A 44 -0.41 27.55 -4.56
N LEU A 45 -0.75 26.43 -5.23
CA LEU A 45 -0.13 25.14 -5.00
C LEU A 45 1.20 25.03 -5.73
N LYS A 46 2.26 24.71 -4.97
CA LYS A 46 3.55 24.25 -5.48
C LYS A 46 3.83 22.90 -4.88
N VAL A 47 3.64 21.87 -5.68
CA VAL A 47 3.74 20.47 -5.26
C VAL A 47 5.08 19.88 -5.67
N ALA A 48 5.74 19.16 -4.78
CA ALA A 48 6.91 18.36 -5.10
C ALA A 48 6.73 16.91 -4.59
N VAL A 49 7.38 15.97 -5.28
CA VAL A 49 7.50 14.59 -4.85
C VAL A 49 8.97 14.16 -4.86
N VAL A 50 9.38 13.46 -3.80
CA VAL A 50 10.73 12.92 -3.62
C VAL A 50 10.65 11.40 -3.73
N TYR A 51 11.33 10.85 -4.74
CA TYR A 51 11.32 9.44 -5.09
C TYR A 51 12.64 8.76 -4.70
N ILE A 52 12.53 7.55 -4.14
CA ILE A 52 13.69 6.67 -3.87
C ILE A 52 14.29 6.08 -5.14
N GLY A 53 13.50 5.88 -6.17
CA GLY A 53 13.87 5.33 -7.45
C GLY A 53 13.50 6.23 -8.63
N VAL A 54 13.25 5.62 -9.78
CA VAL A 54 12.84 6.28 -11.02
C VAL A 54 11.39 5.97 -11.36
N PRO A 55 10.65 6.91 -12.01
CA PRO A 55 9.23 6.72 -12.33
C PRO A 55 8.90 5.53 -13.25
N ASP A 56 9.88 4.95 -13.93
CA ASP A 56 9.71 3.81 -14.82
C ASP A 56 10.26 2.48 -14.26
N ASP A 57 10.50 2.39 -12.95
CA ASP A 57 10.95 1.16 -12.27
C ASP A 57 9.98 -0.02 -12.40
N LYS A 58 8.75 0.23 -12.83
CA LYS A 58 7.64 -0.72 -12.92
C LYS A 58 7.15 -1.24 -11.55
N GLY A 59 7.66 -0.68 -10.46
CA GLY A 59 7.38 -1.06 -9.09
C GLY A 59 6.80 0.08 -8.26
N TRP A 60 7.48 0.36 -7.15
CA TRP A 60 7.05 1.34 -6.14
C TRP A 60 6.96 2.76 -6.69
N THR A 61 8.06 3.27 -7.25
CA THR A 61 8.10 4.64 -7.76
C THR A 61 7.15 4.83 -8.94
N TYR A 62 7.02 3.83 -9.81
CA TYR A 62 6.06 3.84 -10.90
C TYR A 62 4.62 4.03 -10.41
N GLN A 63 4.21 3.32 -9.35
CA GLN A 63 2.85 3.47 -8.83
C GLN A 63 2.60 4.82 -8.18
N HIS A 64 3.57 5.37 -7.47
CA HIS A 64 3.49 6.75 -6.99
C HIS A 64 3.38 7.75 -8.13
N GLU A 65 4.16 7.56 -9.20
CA GLU A 65 4.08 8.41 -10.40
C GLU A 65 2.69 8.35 -11.06
N GLN A 66 2.04 7.17 -11.13
CA GLN A 66 0.66 7.08 -11.63
C GLN A 66 -0.29 7.95 -10.80
N GLY A 67 -0.12 7.98 -9.49
CA GLY A 67 -0.89 8.85 -8.60
C GLY A 67 -0.59 10.33 -8.81
N ILE A 68 0.66 10.70 -9.02
CA ILE A 68 1.06 12.09 -9.33
C ILE A 68 0.51 12.52 -10.69
N LEU A 69 0.56 11.67 -11.71
CA LEU A 69 -0.05 11.96 -13.02
C LEU A 69 -1.56 12.18 -12.92
N GLN A 70 -2.25 11.43 -12.06
CA GLN A 70 -3.67 11.66 -11.76
C GLN A 70 -3.88 13.03 -11.13
N LEU A 71 -3.08 13.41 -10.14
CA LEU A 71 -3.14 14.71 -9.49
C LEU A 71 -2.98 15.84 -10.51
N GLU A 72 -1.95 15.77 -11.38
CA GLU A 72 -1.71 16.75 -12.44
C GLU A 72 -2.88 16.84 -13.41
N SER A 73 -3.42 15.67 -13.81
CA SER A 73 -4.54 15.61 -14.75
C SER A 73 -5.83 16.22 -14.19
N GLU A 74 -6.12 15.96 -12.89
CA GLU A 74 -7.37 16.42 -12.27
C GLU A 74 -7.32 17.89 -11.85
N LEU A 75 -6.18 18.36 -11.32
CA LEU A 75 -6.06 19.70 -10.75
C LEU A 75 -5.38 20.71 -11.68
N GLY A 76 -4.74 20.25 -12.75
CA GLY A 76 -4.02 21.12 -13.67
C GLY A 76 -2.77 21.77 -13.06
N VAL A 77 -2.20 21.18 -12.00
CA VAL A 77 -0.98 21.64 -11.36
C VAL A 77 0.22 20.86 -11.90
N GLU A 78 1.38 21.51 -11.95
CA GLU A 78 2.64 20.85 -12.29
C GLU A 78 3.33 20.40 -11.01
N VAL A 79 3.75 19.12 -10.95
CA VAL A 79 4.45 18.56 -9.80
C VAL A 79 5.95 18.44 -10.09
N LYS A 80 6.79 18.99 -9.23
CA LYS A 80 8.25 18.82 -9.28
C LYS A 80 8.61 17.41 -8.80
N ARG A 81 9.30 16.65 -9.65
CA ARG A 81 9.87 15.34 -9.30
C ARG A 81 11.35 15.47 -8.96
N VAL A 82 11.77 14.82 -7.86
CA VAL A 82 13.18 14.61 -7.53
C VAL A 82 13.40 13.11 -7.36
N GLU A 83 14.18 12.54 -8.27
CA GLU A 83 14.33 11.10 -8.44
C GLU A 83 15.66 10.60 -7.85
N ASN A 84 15.71 9.29 -7.50
CA ASN A 84 16.91 8.63 -6.99
C ASN A 84 17.53 9.32 -5.78
N VAL A 85 16.68 9.77 -4.86
CA VAL A 85 17.14 10.41 -3.63
C VAL A 85 17.42 9.32 -2.58
N PRO A 86 18.66 9.12 -2.13
CA PRO A 86 18.95 8.18 -1.07
C PRO A 86 18.29 8.57 0.25
N GLU A 87 17.96 7.58 1.06
CA GLU A 87 17.43 7.81 2.41
C GLU A 87 18.50 8.45 3.32
N GLY A 88 18.08 9.18 4.34
CA GLY A 88 18.96 9.83 5.30
C GLY A 88 19.24 11.31 5.00
N ASP A 89 20.49 11.75 5.18
CA ASP A 89 20.87 13.16 5.13
C ASP A 89 20.66 13.81 3.74
N GLU A 90 20.80 13.02 2.67
CA GLU A 90 20.56 13.50 1.31
C GLU A 90 19.07 13.82 1.10
N ALA A 91 18.19 12.98 1.62
CA ALA A 91 16.75 13.24 1.59
C ALA A 91 16.38 14.51 2.39
N GLU A 92 16.99 14.72 3.55
CA GLU A 92 16.79 15.97 4.32
C GLU A 92 17.20 17.19 3.50
N ALA A 93 18.39 17.16 2.88
CA ALA A 93 18.88 18.27 2.07
C ALA A 93 17.97 18.60 0.88
N VAL A 94 17.46 17.59 0.19
CA VAL A 94 16.53 17.75 -0.93
C VAL A 94 15.20 18.36 -0.44
N MET A 95 14.61 17.83 0.62
CA MET A 95 13.35 18.34 1.15
C MET A 95 13.49 19.76 1.71
N GLU A 96 14.62 20.09 2.36
CA GLU A 96 14.96 21.44 2.82
C GLU A 96 15.05 22.43 1.64
N GLU A 97 15.71 22.04 0.54
CA GLU A 97 15.80 22.86 -0.67
C GLU A 97 14.42 23.11 -1.29
N LEU A 98 13.58 22.09 -1.36
CA LEU A 98 12.20 22.22 -1.87
C LEU A 98 11.37 23.16 -0.99
N ALA A 99 11.40 22.98 0.34
CA ALA A 99 10.66 23.81 1.28
C ALA A 99 11.13 25.26 1.21
N ALA A 100 12.45 25.52 1.25
CA ALA A 100 13.05 26.86 1.10
C ALA A 100 12.74 27.47 -0.28
N GLY A 101 12.57 26.64 -1.32
CA GLY A 101 12.15 27.05 -2.67
C GLY A 101 10.65 27.40 -2.77
N GLY A 102 9.91 27.26 -1.66
CA GLY A 102 8.50 27.64 -1.56
C GLY A 102 7.54 26.57 -2.08
N TYR A 103 7.97 25.29 -2.16
CA TYR A 103 7.04 24.18 -2.35
C TYR A 103 6.24 23.99 -1.06
N ASN A 104 4.93 24.12 -1.16
CA ASN A 104 4.04 24.14 0.00
C ASN A 104 3.31 22.79 0.23
N LEU A 105 3.52 21.83 -0.67
CA LEU A 105 3.12 20.45 -0.48
C LEU A 105 4.25 19.53 -0.98
N ILE A 106 4.82 18.72 -0.09
CA ILE A 106 5.92 17.81 -0.40
C ILE A 106 5.52 16.39 0.00
N PHE A 107 5.46 15.50 -0.99
CA PHE A 107 5.31 14.06 -0.80
C PHE A 107 6.69 13.42 -0.79
N ALA A 108 6.98 12.54 0.19
CA ALA A 108 8.20 11.75 0.24
C ALA A 108 7.85 10.28 0.31
N THR A 109 8.36 9.50 -0.66
CA THR A 109 7.85 8.16 -0.97
C THR A 109 8.84 7.06 -0.62
N SER A 110 9.40 7.09 0.59
CA SER A 110 10.20 5.99 1.12
C SER A 110 10.14 5.92 2.64
N PHE A 111 10.31 4.72 3.19
CA PHE A 111 10.30 4.47 4.63
C PHE A 111 11.34 5.31 5.38
N GLY A 112 12.59 5.34 4.88
CA GLY A 112 13.68 6.06 5.53
C GLY A 112 13.66 7.58 5.36
N TYR A 113 12.61 8.13 4.73
CA TYR A 113 12.42 9.59 4.64
C TYR A 113 11.75 10.20 5.88
N GLY A 114 11.25 9.38 6.81
CA GLY A 114 10.49 9.85 7.96
C GLY A 114 11.25 10.84 8.84
N SER A 115 12.35 10.42 9.46
CA SER A 115 13.16 11.30 10.32
C SER A 115 13.75 12.52 9.60
N PRO A 116 14.25 12.44 8.34
CA PRO A 116 14.56 13.63 7.55
C PRO A 116 13.39 14.59 7.37
N MET A 117 12.21 14.08 6.99
CA MET A 117 11.03 14.92 6.78
C MET A 117 10.53 15.57 8.07
N ASP A 118 10.58 14.86 9.20
CA ASP A 118 10.23 15.38 10.52
C ASP A 118 11.06 16.62 10.85
N ARG A 119 12.38 16.55 10.65
CA ARG A 119 13.29 17.68 10.89
C ARG A 119 13.04 18.87 9.96
N VAL A 120 12.68 18.62 8.70
CA VAL A 120 12.35 19.68 7.73
C VAL A 120 10.99 20.29 8.06
N ALA A 121 9.97 19.49 8.34
CA ALA A 121 8.64 19.97 8.70
C ALA A 121 8.65 20.90 9.93
N ALA A 122 9.47 20.56 10.94
CA ALA A 122 9.64 21.39 12.13
C ALA A 122 10.26 22.79 11.83
N LYS A 123 11.10 22.89 10.78
CA LYS A 123 11.74 24.16 10.36
C LYS A 123 10.82 25.01 9.45
N HIS A 124 9.90 24.37 8.74
CA HIS A 124 9.03 24.98 7.74
C HIS A 124 7.54 24.81 8.10
N PRO A 125 7.05 25.44 9.16
CA PRO A 125 5.67 25.25 9.65
C PRO A 125 4.59 25.73 8.66
N GLU A 126 4.95 26.49 7.63
CA GLU A 126 4.07 26.93 6.55
C GLU A 126 3.88 25.89 5.43
N GLY A 127 4.76 24.89 5.34
CA GLY A 127 4.69 23.79 4.38
C GLY A 127 3.81 22.66 4.87
N CYS A 128 3.37 21.80 3.96
CA CYS A 128 2.68 20.56 4.25
C CYS A 128 3.51 19.38 3.76
N PHE A 129 3.78 18.44 4.63
CA PHE A 129 4.66 17.31 4.39
C PHE A 129 3.89 16.00 4.54
N GLN A 130 4.09 15.07 3.61
CA GLN A 130 3.37 13.79 3.59
C GLN A 130 4.37 12.64 3.38
N TRP A 131 4.49 11.77 4.37
CA TRP A 131 5.43 10.67 4.37
C TRP A 131 4.75 9.33 4.09
N ALA A 132 5.10 8.69 2.95
CA ALA A 132 4.64 7.36 2.60
C ALA A 132 5.29 6.27 3.47
N THR A 133 4.56 5.20 3.70
CA THR A 133 4.89 4.07 4.60
C THR A 133 5.06 4.48 6.06
N GLY A 134 4.84 5.76 6.34
CA GLY A 134 5.03 6.34 7.65
C GLY A 134 3.95 5.96 8.64
N ALA A 135 4.37 5.81 9.88
CA ALA A 135 3.51 5.84 11.04
C ALA A 135 4.17 6.75 12.07
N LYS A 136 3.41 7.67 12.65
CA LYS A 136 3.97 8.71 13.53
C LYS A 136 4.74 8.14 14.73
N PHE A 137 4.29 6.99 15.26
CA PHE A 137 5.00 6.35 16.36
C PHE A 137 6.44 5.91 16.00
N LEU A 138 6.74 5.68 14.72
CA LEU A 138 8.09 5.33 14.28
C LEU A 138 9.05 6.52 14.41
N LEU A 139 8.56 7.75 14.22
CA LEU A 139 9.35 8.97 14.41
C LEU A 139 9.75 9.17 15.88
N THR A 140 8.89 8.73 16.77
CA THR A 140 9.09 8.88 18.22
C THR A 140 10.00 7.79 18.80
N ALA A 141 10.10 6.61 18.15
CA ALA A 141 10.98 5.53 18.56
C ALA A 141 12.48 5.86 18.36
N ASP A 142 12.83 6.67 17.36
CA ASP A 142 14.19 7.14 17.10
C ASP A 142 14.69 8.15 18.15
N ALA A 143 13.81 8.79 18.90
CA ALA A 143 14.13 9.79 19.92
C ALA A 143 14.59 9.23 21.29
N GLY A 144 14.91 7.91 21.38
CA GLY A 144 15.55 7.33 22.56
C GLY A 144 14.73 6.33 23.37
N GLY A 145 13.72 5.70 22.77
CA GLY A 145 13.10 4.49 23.33
C GLY A 145 11.94 4.69 24.31
N GLU A 146 11.53 5.90 24.61
CA GLU A 146 10.22 6.20 25.17
C GLU A 146 9.34 6.68 24.01
N PHE A 147 8.18 6.03 23.81
CA PHE A 147 7.19 6.51 22.83
C PHE A 147 6.81 7.93 23.18
N ALA A 148 7.38 8.91 22.47
CA ALA A 148 6.89 10.26 22.50
C ALA A 148 5.40 10.25 22.10
N THR A 149 4.65 11.19 22.59
CA THR A 149 3.24 11.31 22.21
C THR A 149 3.14 11.81 20.76
N PHE A 150 2.07 11.53 20.04
CA PHE A 150 1.83 12.09 18.69
C PHE A 150 1.90 13.62 18.65
N ASP A 151 1.83 14.27 19.83
CA ASP A 151 1.95 15.72 20.00
C ASP A 151 3.38 16.25 19.74
N ASP A 152 4.39 15.38 19.73
CA ASP A 152 5.78 15.77 19.46
C ASP A 152 6.11 15.80 17.95
N VAL A 153 5.23 15.23 17.09
CA VAL A 153 5.37 15.29 15.64
C VAL A 153 4.84 16.62 15.11
N PRO A 154 5.54 17.30 14.19
CA PRO A 154 5.08 18.56 13.62
C PRO A 154 3.65 18.50 13.10
N ALA A 155 2.83 19.51 13.41
CA ALA A 155 1.42 19.56 13.05
C ALA A 155 1.18 19.63 11.52
N ASN A 156 2.21 19.90 10.74
CA ASN A 156 2.21 19.96 9.29
C ASN A 156 2.82 18.71 8.63
N LEU A 157 3.03 17.63 9.40
CA LEU A 157 3.48 16.33 8.91
C LEU A 157 2.35 15.30 9.04
N GLY A 158 1.88 14.81 7.89
CA GLY A 158 0.98 13.66 7.78
C GLY A 158 1.73 12.41 7.32
N THR A 159 1.16 11.25 7.60
CA THR A 159 1.66 9.97 7.12
C THR A 159 0.59 9.25 6.32
N TYR A 160 0.98 8.48 5.33
CA TYR A 160 0.05 7.70 4.53
C TYR A 160 0.64 6.37 4.10
N PHE A 161 -0.20 5.35 4.15
CA PHE A 161 0.10 4.02 3.62
C PHE A 161 -1.20 3.28 3.29
N GLY A 162 -1.07 2.05 2.76
CA GLY A 162 -2.20 1.17 2.51
C GLY A 162 -2.11 -0.11 3.31
N ALA A 163 -3.26 -0.71 3.59
CA ALA A 163 -3.43 -2.00 4.22
C ALA A 163 -2.98 -3.14 3.27
N ALA A 164 -1.67 -3.14 2.93
CA ALA A 164 -1.08 -4.10 2.00
C ALA A 164 -1.34 -5.55 2.39
N GLU A 165 -1.46 -5.84 3.69
CA GLU A 165 -1.75 -7.16 4.22
C GLU A 165 -3.05 -7.75 3.66
N GLU A 166 -4.01 -6.93 3.27
CA GLU A 166 -5.27 -7.39 2.67
C GLU A 166 -5.02 -8.06 1.31
N ALA A 167 -4.34 -7.36 0.39
CA ALA A 167 -3.99 -7.92 -0.92
C ALA A 167 -2.86 -8.96 -0.83
N ARG A 168 -1.96 -8.86 0.18
CA ARG A 168 -0.95 -9.88 0.46
C ARG A 168 -1.59 -11.22 0.84
N TYR A 169 -2.62 -11.21 1.68
CA TYR A 169 -3.37 -12.40 2.02
C TYR A 169 -4.01 -13.05 0.78
N LEU A 170 -4.65 -12.24 -0.06
CA LEU A 170 -5.29 -12.70 -1.30
C LEU A 170 -4.28 -13.29 -2.29
N SER A 171 -3.13 -12.63 -2.46
CA SER A 171 -2.06 -13.14 -3.32
C SER A 171 -1.41 -14.40 -2.74
N GLY A 172 -1.40 -14.54 -1.41
CA GLY A 172 -1.02 -15.77 -0.72
C GLY A 172 -1.94 -16.95 -1.07
N ILE A 173 -3.25 -16.74 -1.20
CA ILE A 173 -4.19 -17.78 -1.68
C ILE A 173 -3.77 -18.27 -3.08
N ALA A 174 -3.46 -17.33 -4.00
CA ALA A 174 -3.00 -17.70 -5.34
C ALA A 174 -1.72 -18.53 -5.29
N ALA A 175 -0.75 -18.13 -4.47
CA ALA A 175 0.52 -18.84 -4.27
C ALA A 175 0.31 -20.24 -3.68
N GLY A 176 -0.49 -20.36 -2.62
CA GLY A 176 -0.79 -21.65 -1.97
C GLY A 176 -1.47 -22.66 -2.88
N LYS A 177 -2.37 -22.19 -3.77
CA LYS A 177 -3.01 -23.01 -4.82
C LYS A 177 -2.05 -23.40 -5.93
N ALA A 178 -1.12 -22.52 -6.28
CA ALA A 178 -0.17 -22.74 -7.36
C ALA A 178 1.06 -23.57 -6.94
N SER A 179 1.28 -23.81 -5.64
CA SER A 179 2.43 -24.56 -5.11
C SER A 179 2.11 -26.02 -4.80
N PRO A 180 2.45 -26.97 -5.68
CA PRO A 180 2.28 -28.39 -5.39
C PRO A 180 3.22 -28.92 -4.31
N SER A 181 4.40 -28.31 -4.12
CA SER A 181 5.33 -28.68 -3.06
C SER A 181 4.98 -28.08 -1.70
N GLY A 182 4.18 -27.05 -1.66
CA GLY A 182 3.95 -26.21 -0.47
C GLY A 182 5.16 -25.39 -0.05
N LYS A 183 6.22 -25.31 -0.87
CA LYS A 183 7.43 -24.54 -0.61
C LYS A 183 7.41 -23.28 -1.44
N ILE A 184 7.24 -22.14 -0.76
CA ILE A 184 7.15 -20.83 -1.39
C ILE A 184 8.38 -20.01 -0.95
N GLY A 185 9.00 -19.30 -1.89
CA GLY A 185 10.10 -18.38 -1.62
C GLY A 185 9.60 -16.93 -1.56
N TYR A 186 10.24 -16.12 -0.73
CA TYR A 186 9.92 -14.70 -0.62
C TYR A 186 11.20 -13.86 -0.64
N VAL A 187 11.38 -13.07 -1.70
CA VAL A 187 12.50 -12.11 -1.82
C VAL A 187 12.07 -10.82 -1.14
N ALA A 188 12.76 -10.44 -0.07
CA ALA A 188 12.35 -9.33 0.79
C ALA A 188 13.46 -8.28 0.93
N ALA A 189 13.07 -7.00 1.03
CA ALA A 189 13.99 -5.88 1.16
C ALA A 189 14.60 -5.79 2.56
N PHE A 190 13.92 -5.16 3.49
CA PHE A 190 14.40 -4.90 4.85
C PHE A 190 13.50 -5.55 5.91
N PRO A 191 14.09 -5.98 7.05
CA PRO A 191 13.32 -6.58 8.15
C PRO A 191 12.63 -5.50 9.01
N ILE A 192 11.70 -4.79 8.41
CA ILE A 192 10.88 -3.75 9.04
C ILE A 192 9.42 -4.22 9.18
N PRO A 193 8.63 -3.63 10.06
CA PRO A 193 7.25 -4.06 10.35
C PRO A 193 6.37 -4.16 9.11
N GLU A 194 6.49 -3.25 8.16
CA GLU A 194 5.76 -3.26 6.90
C GLU A 194 6.00 -4.55 6.10
N VAL A 195 7.27 -4.91 5.91
CA VAL A 195 7.66 -6.09 5.13
C VAL A 195 7.30 -7.37 5.87
N ILE A 196 7.55 -7.42 7.19
CA ILE A 196 7.19 -8.55 8.07
C ILE A 196 5.68 -8.80 8.03
N ARG A 197 4.86 -7.75 8.16
CA ARG A 197 3.39 -7.84 8.08
C ARG A 197 2.94 -8.39 6.73
N GLY A 198 3.54 -7.92 5.64
CA GLY A 198 3.25 -8.41 4.29
C GLY A 198 3.57 -9.89 4.11
N ILE A 199 4.73 -10.36 4.58
CA ILE A 199 5.12 -11.78 4.56
C ILE A 199 4.16 -12.62 5.39
N ASN A 200 3.79 -12.15 6.57
CA ASN A 200 2.88 -12.86 7.47
C ASN A 200 1.48 -13.02 6.87
N ALA A 201 0.90 -11.95 6.34
CA ALA A 201 -0.42 -11.99 5.70
C ALA A 201 -0.42 -12.92 4.47
N PHE A 202 0.61 -12.84 3.65
CA PHE A 202 0.82 -13.72 2.51
C PHE A 202 0.89 -15.20 2.94
N THR A 203 1.65 -15.50 4.00
CA THR A 203 1.78 -16.86 4.54
C THR A 203 0.44 -17.40 5.04
N LEU A 204 -0.30 -16.58 5.80
CA LEU A 204 -1.64 -16.95 6.28
C LEU A 204 -2.61 -17.20 5.12
N GLY A 205 -2.53 -16.39 4.06
CA GLY A 205 -3.29 -16.59 2.83
C GLY A 205 -2.94 -17.92 2.15
N ALA A 206 -1.66 -18.25 1.99
CA ALA A 206 -1.21 -19.50 1.41
C ALA A 206 -1.66 -20.71 2.26
N GLN A 207 -1.53 -20.62 3.57
CA GLN A 207 -1.95 -21.68 4.51
C GLN A 207 -3.46 -21.87 4.59
N SER A 208 -4.26 -20.86 4.25
CA SER A 208 -5.73 -21.00 4.22
C SER A 208 -6.21 -22.02 3.19
N VAL A 209 -5.40 -22.31 2.15
CA VAL A 209 -5.70 -23.25 1.05
C VAL A 209 -4.71 -24.40 0.96
N ASN A 210 -3.55 -24.27 1.57
CA ASN A 210 -2.51 -25.30 1.68
C ASN A 210 -1.92 -25.24 3.12
N PRO A 211 -2.53 -25.91 4.10
CA PRO A 211 -2.19 -25.74 5.53
C PRO A 211 -0.74 -26.06 5.90
N ASP A 212 -0.05 -26.87 5.08
CA ASP A 212 1.35 -27.25 5.27
C ASP A 212 2.32 -26.34 4.50
N ALA A 213 1.82 -25.29 3.82
CA ALA A 213 2.66 -24.35 3.09
C ALA A 213 3.65 -23.63 4.01
N THR A 214 4.88 -23.52 3.52
CA THR A 214 5.97 -22.76 4.16
C THR A 214 6.45 -21.67 3.24
N VAL A 215 6.85 -20.54 3.83
CA VAL A 215 7.39 -19.38 3.11
C VAL A 215 8.81 -19.11 3.58
N GLN A 216 9.78 -19.40 2.70
CA GLN A 216 11.20 -19.16 2.98
C GLN A 216 11.59 -17.74 2.56
N VAL A 217 12.07 -16.93 3.49
CA VAL A 217 12.43 -15.53 3.28
C VAL A 217 13.94 -15.40 3.03
N THR A 218 14.29 -14.60 2.02
CA THR A 218 15.66 -14.14 1.77
C THR A 218 15.68 -12.62 1.73
N TRP A 219 16.51 -12.00 2.60
CA TRP A 219 16.65 -10.56 2.71
C TRP A 219 17.76 -10.04 1.80
N THR A 220 17.44 -9.06 0.94
CA THR A 220 18.41 -8.40 0.03
C THR A 220 19.08 -7.21 0.66
N LYS A 221 18.49 -6.59 1.67
CA LYS A 221 18.95 -5.35 2.33
C LYS A 221 18.97 -4.14 1.37
N THR A 222 18.12 -4.15 0.36
CA THR A 222 17.91 -3.05 -0.59
C THR A 222 16.46 -3.01 -1.05
N TRP A 223 15.95 -1.84 -1.42
CA TRP A 223 14.64 -1.70 -2.06
C TRP A 223 14.69 -2.09 -3.53
N PHE A 224 15.75 -1.70 -4.23
CA PHE A 224 15.93 -1.86 -5.65
C PHE A 224 17.36 -2.29 -5.99
N ASP A 225 17.56 -3.54 -6.36
CA ASP A 225 18.78 -4.06 -6.96
C ASP A 225 18.46 -5.32 -7.77
N PRO A 226 18.31 -5.20 -9.11
CA PRO A 226 17.96 -6.34 -9.96
C PRO A 226 18.90 -7.53 -9.86
N THR A 227 20.18 -7.28 -9.52
CA THR A 227 21.18 -8.34 -9.38
C THR A 227 20.98 -9.12 -8.09
N LEU A 228 20.88 -8.42 -6.96
CA LEU A 228 20.65 -9.05 -5.66
C LEU A 228 19.29 -9.74 -5.58
N GLU A 229 18.25 -9.13 -6.18
CA GLU A 229 16.92 -9.72 -6.25
C GLU A 229 16.91 -11.03 -7.06
N LYS A 230 17.60 -11.03 -8.20
CA LYS A 230 17.77 -12.23 -9.03
C LYS A 230 18.54 -13.32 -8.28
N GLU A 231 19.68 -12.99 -7.67
CA GLU A 231 20.50 -13.95 -6.91
C GLU A 231 19.69 -14.58 -5.75
N ALA A 232 18.92 -13.78 -5.02
CA ALA A 232 18.03 -14.25 -3.96
C ALA A 232 16.95 -15.19 -4.50
N ALA A 233 16.33 -14.82 -5.62
CA ALA A 233 15.31 -15.63 -6.28
C ALA A 233 15.89 -16.97 -6.77
N GLU A 234 17.03 -16.97 -7.43
CA GLU A 234 17.69 -18.18 -7.92
C GLU A 234 18.09 -19.11 -6.75
N ALA A 235 18.59 -18.57 -5.64
CA ALA A 235 18.92 -19.36 -4.44
C ALA A 235 17.69 -20.03 -3.83
N LEU A 236 16.55 -19.35 -3.79
CA LEU A 236 15.28 -19.92 -3.35
C LEU A 236 14.80 -21.04 -4.30
N LEU A 237 14.88 -20.81 -5.61
CA LEU A 237 14.52 -21.82 -6.62
C LEU A 237 15.43 -23.05 -6.53
N ASP A 238 16.73 -22.88 -6.27
CA ASP A 238 17.67 -23.96 -6.06
C ASP A 238 17.39 -24.75 -4.76
N ALA A 239 16.80 -24.09 -3.75
CA ALA A 239 16.32 -24.75 -2.54
C ALA A 239 15.00 -25.53 -2.74
N GLY A 240 14.43 -25.48 -3.95
CA GLY A 240 13.28 -26.28 -4.36
C GLY A 240 11.93 -25.62 -4.10
N VAL A 241 11.87 -24.28 -4.01
CA VAL A 241 10.59 -23.57 -4.04
C VAL A 241 10.00 -23.60 -5.46
N ASP A 242 8.69 -23.64 -5.59
CA ASP A 242 7.98 -23.67 -6.87
C ASP A 242 7.11 -22.43 -7.12
N VAL A 243 7.01 -21.56 -6.13
CA VAL A 243 6.40 -20.22 -6.24
C VAL A 243 7.33 -19.21 -5.59
N LEU A 244 7.56 -18.07 -6.25
CA LEU A 244 8.23 -16.92 -5.68
C LEU A 244 7.23 -15.80 -5.41
N ALA A 245 7.42 -15.09 -4.31
CA ALA A 245 6.81 -13.81 -4.02
C ALA A 245 7.90 -12.79 -3.69
N GLN A 246 7.56 -11.51 -3.69
CA GLN A 246 8.54 -10.46 -3.42
C GLN A 246 7.97 -9.27 -2.66
N HIS A 247 8.86 -8.58 -1.95
CA HIS A 247 8.70 -7.20 -1.50
C HIS A 247 9.94 -6.44 -1.97
N GLN A 248 9.97 -6.20 -3.26
CA GLN A 248 11.06 -5.63 -4.04
C GLN A 248 10.49 -4.82 -5.21
N ASP A 249 11.27 -3.93 -5.75
CA ASP A 249 10.82 -2.94 -6.72
C ASP A 249 11.13 -3.32 -8.19
N THR A 250 11.79 -4.48 -8.43
CA THR A 250 12.08 -4.92 -9.80
C THR A 250 11.31 -6.18 -10.21
N THR A 251 11.35 -6.53 -11.48
CA THR A 251 10.80 -7.77 -12.01
C THR A 251 11.76 -8.95 -12.00
N ALA A 252 12.95 -8.80 -11.39
CA ALA A 252 14.03 -9.78 -11.48
C ALA A 252 13.66 -11.16 -10.91
N ALA A 253 12.92 -11.19 -9.79
CA ALA A 253 12.44 -12.45 -9.22
C ALA A 253 11.41 -13.15 -10.14
N GLY A 254 10.53 -12.38 -10.78
CA GLY A 254 9.58 -12.91 -11.76
C GLY A 254 10.23 -13.50 -12.99
N LEU A 255 11.24 -12.81 -13.54
CA LEU A 255 12.02 -13.30 -14.68
C LEU A 255 12.79 -14.59 -14.33
N ALA A 256 13.35 -14.69 -13.11
CA ALA A 256 14.00 -15.89 -12.63
C ALA A 256 13.00 -17.06 -12.48
N ALA A 257 11.80 -16.79 -11.94
CA ALA A 257 10.74 -17.77 -11.83
C ALA A 257 10.29 -18.29 -13.20
N ASP A 258 10.05 -17.40 -14.16
CA ASP A 258 9.60 -17.76 -15.53
C ASP A 258 10.65 -18.62 -16.24
N ALA A 259 11.92 -18.26 -16.14
CA ALA A 259 13.02 -19.01 -16.73
C ALA A 259 13.16 -20.43 -16.17
N ARG A 260 12.71 -20.68 -14.93
CA ARG A 260 12.78 -21.97 -14.23
C ARG A 260 11.44 -22.71 -14.19
N GLY A 261 10.39 -22.15 -14.83
CA GLY A 261 9.04 -22.75 -14.86
C GLY A 261 8.31 -22.70 -13.51
N ALA A 262 8.80 -21.90 -12.57
CA ALA A 262 8.13 -21.61 -11.30
C ALA A 262 7.06 -20.53 -11.47
N LYS A 263 6.25 -20.31 -10.44
CA LYS A 263 5.22 -19.26 -10.43
C LYS A 263 5.69 -18.04 -9.66
N TRP A 264 5.03 -16.90 -9.91
CA TRP A 264 5.43 -15.63 -9.31
C TRP A 264 4.23 -14.78 -8.91
N VAL A 265 4.30 -14.27 -7.69
CA VAL A 265 3.47 -13.18 -7.18
C VAL A 265 4.32 -11.91 -7.17
N GLY A 266 3.92 -10.94 -7.99
CA GLY A 266 4.58 -9.65 -8.07
C GLY A 266 4.25 -8.72 -6.91
N TYR A 267 4.70 -7.46 -7.02
CA TYR A 267 4.42 -6.44 -6.01
C TYR A 267 4.39 -5.04 -6.65
N ASN A 268 3.71 -4.12 -5.97
CA ASN A 268 3.52 -2.72 -6.29
C ASN A 268 2.63 -2.45 -7.51
N SER A 269 2.85 -3.11 -8.64
CA SER A 269 2.10 -2.87 -9.88
C SER A 269 1.77 -4.17 -10.63
N ASP A 270 0.84 -4.10 -11.55
CA ASP A 270 0.57 -5.19 -12.49
C ASP A 270 1.61 -5.18 -13.61
N VAL A 271 2.59 -6.04 -13.47
CA VAL A 271 3.68 -6.24 -14.44
C VAL A 271 3.63 -7.64 -15.06
N SER A 272 2.42 -8.17 -15.23
CA SER A 272 2.14 -9.49 -15.81
C SER A 272 2.86 -9.75 -17.15
N GLU A 273 3.07 -8.71 -17.93
CA GLU A 273 3.77 -8.81 -19.23
C GLU A 273 5.26 -9.17 -19.10
N ALA A 274 5.89 -8.88 -17.95
CA ALA A 274 7.31 -9.16 -17.74
C ALA A 274 7.61 -10.65 -17.63
N ALA A 275 6.73 -11.43 -16.99
CA ALA A 275 6.89 -12.85 -16.77
C ALA A 275 5.55 -13.61 -16.92
N PRO A 276 4.93 -13.63 -18.11
CA PRO A 276 3.53 -14.03 -18.28
C PRO A 276 3.26 -15.50 -17.95
N ASN A 277 4.25 -16.40 -18.05
CA ASN A 277 4.06 -17.82 -17.73
C ASN A 277 4.22 -18.06 -16.22
N ALA A 278 4.95 -17.21 -15.51
CA ALA A 278 5.13 -17.29 -14.06
C ALA A 278 4.05 -16.53 -13.29
N TRP A 279 3.49 -15.49 -13.88
CA TRP A 279 2.58 -14.55 -13.22
C TRP A 279 1.37 -15.23 -12.59
N LEU A 280 1.09 -14.90 -11.33
CA LEU A 280 -0.14 -15.26 -10.63
C LEU A 280 -1.03 -14.03 -10.42
N THR A 281 -0.52 -13.02 -9.74
CA THR A 281 -1.14 -11.72 -9.44
C THR A 281 -0.14 -10.84 -8.69
N ALA A 282 -0.53 -9.65 -8.25
CA ALA A 282 0.25 -8.79 -7.36
C ALA A 282 -0.65 -7.94 -6.44
N PRO A 283 -0.26 -7.67 -5.20
CA PRO A 283 -0.74 -6.51 -4.46
C PRO A 283 -0.32 -5.22 -5.17
N THR A 284 -1.27 -4.31 -5.37
CA THR A 284 -1.06 -3.05 -6.09
C THR A 284 -1.65 -1.87 -5.33
N TRP A 285 -1.33 -0.66 -5.76
CA TRP A 285 -1.66 0.59 -5.10
C TRP A 285 -2.47 1.53 -6.00
N ASN A 286 -3.26 2.39 -5.37
CA ASN A 286 -3.98 3.48 -6.03
C ASN A 286 -3.79 4.77 -5.22
N TRP A 287 -2.62 5.39 -5.36
CA TRP A 287 -2.24 6.59 -4.62
C TRP A 287 -2.96 7.86 -5.07
N GLY A 288 -3.48 7.89 -6.30
CA GLY A 288 -4.02 9.09 -6.92
C GLY A 288 -5.09 9.80 -6.10
N PRO A 289 -6.15 9.13 -5.63
CA PRO A 289 -7.18 9.77 -4.83
C PRO A 289 -6.63 10.45 -3.57
N PHE A 290 -5.68 9.82 -2.87
CA PHE A 290 -5.03 10.42 -1.70
C PHE A 290 -4.26 11.69 -2.07
N TYR A 291 -3.48 11.67 -3.15
CA TYR A 291 -2.72 12.83 -3.60
C TYR A 291 -3.63 13.99 -4.00
N VAL A 292 -4.68 13.70 -4.75
CA VAL A 292 -5.66 14.70 -5.19
C VAL A 292 -6.35 15.35 -4.00
N GLU A 293 -6.87 14.57 -3.07
CA GLU A 293 -7.58 15.11 -1.89
C GLU A 293 -6.64 15.88 -0.95
N THR A 294 -5.41 15.40 -0.77
CA THR A 294 -4.39 16.13 0.00
C THR A 294 -4.07 17.48 -0.65
N ALA A 295 -3.86 17.51 -1.96
CA ALA A 295 -3.59 18.74 -2.69
C ALA A 295 -4.75 19.74 -2.63
N LYS A 296 -6.00 19.27 -2.74
CA LYS A 296 -7.21 20.10 -2.55
C LYS A 296 -7.27 20.70 -1.14
N ALA A 297 -6.98 19.89 -0.11
CA ALA A 297 -6.96 20.36 1.27
C ALA A 297 -5.90 21.45 1.48
N VAL A 298 -4.70 21.27 0.93
CA VAL A 298 -3.61 22.26 1.04
C VAL A 298 -3.95 23.55 0.29
N ALA A 299 -4.54 23.45 -0.91
CA ALA A 299 -5.04 24.63 -1.64
C ALA A 299 -6.11 25.40 -0.83
N GLY A 300 -6.94 24.67 -0.07
CA GLY A 300 -7.91 25.23 0.86
C GLY A 300 -7.33 25.74 2.18
N GLY A 301 -5.99 25.71 2.37
CA GLY A 301 -5.29 26.20 3.56
C GLY A 301 -5.24 25.21 4.73
N THR A 302 -5.47 23.92 4.48
CA THR A 302 -5.42 22.87 5.52
C THR A 302 -4.37 21.81 5.14
N CYS A 303 -3.38 21.59 6.01
CA CYS A 303 -2.48 20.45 5.86
C CYS A 303 -3.06 19.23 6.56
N PRO A 304 -3.40 18.15 5.84
CA PRO A 304 -3.76 16.89 6.47
C PRO A 304 -2.57 16.35 7.27
N ASN A 305 -2.77 16.13 8.58
CA ASN A 305 -1.73 15.63 9.48
C ASN A 305 -2.11 14.34 10.19
N ALA A 306 -3.15 13.66 9.71
CA ALA A 306 -3.56 12.35 10.23
C ALA A 306 -2.60 11.24 9.74
N GLU A 307 -2.67 10.09 10.41
CA GLU A 307 -2.16 8.84 9.86
C GLU A 307 -3.24 8.27 8.94
N TYR A 308 -3.00 8.32 7.64
CA TYR A 308 -3.89 7.69 6.67
C TYR A 308 -3.43 6.26 6.40
N TYR A 309 -4.33 5.31 6.62
CA TYR A 309 -4.08 3.89 6.33
C TYR A 309 -5.25 3.35 5.51
N GLY A 310 -5.13 3.48 4.18
CA GLY A 310 -6.20 3.15 3.25
C GLY A 310 -6.28 1.65 2.99
N SER A 311 -7.50 1.11 3.00
CA SER A 311 -7.80 -0.31 2.81
C SER A 311 -8.22 -0.64 1.36
N MET A 312 -8.53 -1.91 1.10
CA MET A 312 -9.23 -2.32 -0.13
C MET A 312 -10.62 -1.70 -0.20
N ALA A 313 -11.30 -1.51 0.94
CA ALA A 313 -12.60 -0.84 0.99
C ALA A 313 -12.51 0.64 0.58
N ASP A 314 -11.39 1.30 0.89
CA ASP A 314 -11.12 2.68 0.47
C ASP A 314 -10.61 2.76 -0.98
N GLY A 315 -10.31 1.63 -1.60
CA GLY A 315 -9.74 1.56 -2.94
C GLY A 315 -8.27 1.96 -3.04
N MET A 316 -7.55 2.11 -1.89
CA MET A 316 -6.11 2.40 -1.85
C MET A 316 -5.29 1.17 -2.22
N VAL A 317 -5.68 0.00 -1.75
CA VAL A 317 -5.02 -1.27 -2.03
C VAL A 317 -5.89 -2.08 -2.97
N THR A 318 -5.28 -2.64 -4.01
CA THR A 318 -5.98 -3.49 -4.99
C THR A 318 -5.17 -4.74 -5.30
N LEU A 319 -5.77 -5.66 -6.05
CA LEU A 319 -5.10 -6.83 -6.56
C LEU A 319 -4.98 -6.72 -8.08
N GLY A 320 -3.79 -6.96 -8.62
CA GLY A 320 -3.54 -6.97 -10.05
C GLY A 320 -4.25 -8.11 -10.78
N SER A 321 -4.16 -8.13 -12.10
CA SER A 321 -4.77 -9.16 -12.94
C SER A 321 -4.32 -10.57 -12.56
N PHE A 322 -5.19 -11.54 -12.77
CA PHE A 322 -4.83 -12.95 -12.59
C PHE A 322 -4.08 -13.50 -13.80
N GLY A 323 -2.99 -14.18 -13.55
CA GLY A 323 -2.25 -14.93 -14.58
C GLY A 323 -3.01 -16.16 -15.06
N SER A 324 -2.62 -16.68 -16.22
CA SER A 324 -3.27 -17.84 -16.85
C SER A 324 -3.21 -19.13 -16.02
N SER A 325 -2.33 -19.20 -15.03
CA SER A 325 -2.19 -20.35 -14.11
C SER A 325 -3.17 -20.30 -12.93
N VAL A 326 -3.85 -19.18 -12.72
CA VAL A 326 -4.88 -19.04 -11.67
C VAL A 326 -6.21 -19.44 -12.30
N ASP A 327 -6.69 -20.64 -11.97
CA ASP A 327 -7.94 -21.16 -12.52
C ASP A 327 -9.18 -20.40 -12.02
N ALA A 328 -10.32 -20.61 -12.68
CA ALA A 328 -11.55 -19.90 -12.39
C ALA A 328 -12.05 -20.13 -10.94
N ASP A 329 -11.86 -21.33 -10.40
CA ASP A 329 -12.28 -21.65 -9.03
C ASP A 329 -11.42 -20.91 -8.00
N THR A 330 -10.11 -20.82 -8.26
CA THR A 330 -9.18 -20.04 -7.43
C THR A 330 -9.49 -18.56 -7.51
N GLN A 331 -9.75 -18.02 -8.72
CA GLN A 331 -10.18 -16.61 -8.89
C GLN A 331 -11.47 -16.31 -8.13
N ALA A 332 -12.47 -17.20 -8.21
CA ALA A 332 -13.73 -17.06 -7.49
C ALA A 332 -13.52 -17.03 -5.96
N MET A 333 -12.67 -17.93 -5.44
CA MET A 333 -12.31 -17.99 -4.02
C MET A 333 -11.61 -16.70 -3.56
N ILE A 334 -10.67 -16.19 -4.35
CA ILE A 334 -9.96 -14.93 -4.03
C ILE A 334 -10.94 -13.74 -4.04
N ASN A 335 -11.81 -13.66 -5.04
CA ASN A 335 -12.80 -12.60 -5.15
C ASN A 335 -13.83 -12.63 -4.01
N GLU A 336 -14.28 -13.83 -3.59
CA GLU A 336 -15.15 -13.99 -2.41
C GLU A 336 -14.44 -13.49 -1.13
N LYS A 337 -13.17 -13.86 -0.96
CA LYS A 337 -12.38 -13.42 0.18
C LYS A 337 -12.11 -11.91 0.15
N ALA A 338 -11.84 -11.35 -1.03
CA ALA A 338 -11.70 -9.90 -1.21
C ALA A 338 -13.00 -9.16 -0.83
N ALA A 339 -14.16 -9.66 -1.24
CA ALA A 339 -15.44 -9.09 -0.84
C ALA A 339 -15.63 -9.11 0.69
N ALA A 340 -15.24 -10.21 1.36
CA ALA A 340 -15.30 -10.33 2.81
C ALA A 340 -14.31 -9.40 3.56
N ILE A 341 -13.16 -9.08 2.95
CA ILE A 341 -12.24 -8.06 3.46
C ILE A 341 -12.87 -6.68 3.32
N ILE A 342 -13.40 -6.35 2.15
CA ILE A 342 -14.01 -5.05 1.84
C ILE A 342 -15.23 -4.76 2.72
N ASP A 343 -16.08 -5.75 3.00
CA ASP A 343 -17.23 -5.57 3.87
C ASP A 343 -16.93 -5.71 5.37
N GLY A 344 -15.65 -6.00 5.73
CA GLY A 344 -15.17 -6.13 7.10
C GLY A 344 -15.56 -7.42 7.81
N SER A 345 -16.19 -8.38 7.13
CA SER A 345 -16.55 -9.68 7.72
C SER A 345 -15.36 -10.63 7.92
N PHE A 346 -14.22 -10.32 7.27
CA PHE A 346 -12.95 -11.02 7.43
C PHE A 346 -11.78 -10.04 7.54
N ALA A 347 -10.74 -10.40 8.29
CA ALA A 347 -9.46 -9.70 8.33
C ALA A 347 -8.29 -10.71 8.26
N PRO A 348 -7.18 -10.39 7.55
CA PRO A 348 -6.04 -11.30 7.37
C PRO A 348 -5.43 -11.84 8.67
N PHE A 349 -5.44 -11.02 9.73
CA PHE A 349 -4.89 -11.36 11.05
C PHE A 349 -5.96 -11.66 12.10
N GLU A 350 -7.18 -12.06 11.69
CA GLU A 350 -8.16 -12.54 12.66
C GLU A 350 -7.69 -13.84 13.28
N GLY A 351 -7.60 -13.85 14.61
CA GLY A 351 -7.03 -14.96 15.38
C GLY A 351 -7.87 -16.24 15.39
N PRO A 352 -7.26 -17.38 15.74
CA PRO A 352 -5.95 -17.46 16.40
C PRO A 352 -4.78 -17.40 15.40
N VAL A 353 -3.77 -16.59 15.70
CA VAL A 353 -2.51 -16.55 14.96
C VAL A 353 -1.36 -16.97 15.85
N MET A 354 -0.55 -17.92 15.38
CA MET A 354 0.65 -18.41 16.05
C MET A 354 1.90 -17.83 15.42
N ASP A 355 2.90 -17.48 16.22
CA ASP A 355 4.24 -17.16 15.73
C ASP A 355 5.05 -18.43 15.38
N GLN A 356 6.28 -18.23 14.90
CA GLN A 356 7.21 -19.31 14.54
C GLN A 356 7.48 -20.29 15.69
N ASP A 357 7.43 -19.84 16.94
CA ASP A 357 7.71 -20.64 18.14
C ASP A 357 6.45 -21.36 18.65
N GLY A 358 5.30 -21.13 17.98
CA GLY A 358 4.02 -21.71 18.36
C GLY A 358 3.31 -20.98 19.51
N LYS A 359 3.74 -19.76 19.84
CA LYS A 359 3.05 -18.89 20.78
C LYS A 359 1.88 -18.21 20.09
N GLU A 360 0.71 -18.18 20.74
CA GLU A 360 -0.42 -17.41 20.27
C GLU A 360 -0.12 -15.91 20.40
N VAL A 361 -0.11 -15.20 19.27
CA VAL A 361 0.14 -13.75 19.20
C VAL A 361 -1.12 -12.95 18.90
N VAL A 362 -2.15 -13.58 18.31
CA VAL A 362 -3.49 -13.03 18.19
C VAL A 362 -4.46 -14.08 18.68
N ALA A 363 -5.25 -13.75 19.71
CA ALA A 363 -6.18 -14.69 20.32
C ALA A 363 -7.38 -15.01 19.40
N ALA A 364 -7.94 -16.21 19.55
CA ALA A 364 -9.08 -16.63 18.75
C ALA A 364 -10.25 -15.62 18.79
N GLY A 365 -10.75 -15.24 17.62
CA GLY A 365 -11.88 -14.32 17.47
C GLY A 365 -11.56 -12.86 17.80
N THR A 366 -10.26 -12.50 17.88
CA THR A 366 -9.81 -11.11 18.03
C THR A 366 -9.07 -10.65 16.77
N ARG A 367 -8.92 -9.33 16.62
CA ARG A 367 -8.16 -8.68 15.55
C ARG A 367 -7.13 -7.76 16.18
N PRO A 368 -5.91 -7.67 15.65
CA PRO A 368 -4.93 -6.68 16.12
C PRO A 368 -5.43 -5.26 15.88
N GLU A 369 -5.08 -4.36 16.77
CA GLU A 369 -5.25 -2.93 16.54
C GLU A 369 -4.24 -2.43 15.49
N LEU A 370 -4.49 -1.27 14.89
CA LEU A 370 -3.61 -0.73 13.85
C LEU A 370 -2.15 -0.59 14.31
N LEU A 371 -1.92 -0.14 15.54
CA LEU A 371 -0.57 -0.01 16.08
C LEU A 371 0.15 -1.36 16.22
N ASP A 372 -0.57 -2.44 16.54
CA ASP A 372 0.00 -3.79 16.60
C ASP A 372 0.42 -4.26 15.19
N LEU A 373 -0.38 -3.93 14.17
CA LEU A 373 -0.05 -4.22 12.78
C LEU A 373 1.17 -3.42 12.32
N LEU A 374 1.19 -2.11 12.57
CA LEU A 374 2.27 -1.22 12.17
C LEU A 374 3.58 -1.49 12.92
N GLY A 375 3.52 -2.07 14.12
CA GLY A 375 4.68 -2.45 14.95
C GLY A 375 5.08 -3.93 14.85
N MET A 376 4.51 -4.69 13.90
CA MET A 376 4.71 -6.15 13.81
C MET A 376 6.18 -6.52 13.60
N SER A 377 6.75 -7.31 14.52
CA SER A 377 8.18 -7.65 14.55
C SER A 377 8.47 -9.16 14.68
N TYR A 378 7.45 -10.00 14.48
CA TYR A 378 7.53 -11.45 14.54
C TYR A 378 7.07 -12.07 13.22
N PHE A 379 7.52 -13.29 12.94
CA PHE A 379 6.97 -14.10 11.86
C PHE A 379 5.91 -15.07 12.38
N VAL A 380 4.86 -15.27 11.57
CA VAL A 380 3.85 -16.29 11.85
C VAL A 380 4.40 -17.70 11.58
N LYS A 381 3.74 -18.71 12.16
CA LYS A 381 4.05 -20.11 11.95
C LYS A 381 4.04 -20.44 10.45
N GLY A 382 5.08 -21.14 9.99
CA GLY A 382 5.27 -21.52 8.59
C GLY A 382 6.19 -20.60 7.79
N VAL A 383 6.52 -19.42 8.29
CA VAL A 383 7.61 -18.61 7.74
C VAL A 383 8.95 -19.19 8.18
N ILE A 384 9.87 -19.34 7.25
CA ILE A 384 11.26 -19.82 7.48
C ILE A 384 12.21 -18.66 7.25
N GLY A 385 12.99 -18.31 8.27
CA GLY A 385 13.92 -17.19 8.28
C GLY A 385 13.88 -16.44 9.59
N SER A 386 14.60 -15.32 9.67
CA SER A 386 14.64 -14.44 10.84
C SER A 386 13.89 -13.13 10.55
N PRO A 387 12.99 -12.69 11.44
CA PRO A 387 12.38 -11.37 11.33
C PRO A 387 13.33 -10.20 11.65
N GLN A 388 14.59 -10.50 12.01
CA GLN A 388 15.67 -9.51 12.21
C GLN A 388 16.60 -9.42 11.00
N GLY A 389 16.42 -10.26 9.98
CA GLY A 389 17.19 -10.29 8.75
C GLY A 389 18.45 -11.15 8.75
#